data_aa7887ad4fe7bcff259af0be2406c5a8
#
_entry.id   aa7887ad4fe7bcff259af0be2406c5a8
#
_cell.length_a   1.000
_cell.length_b   1.000
_cell.length_c   1.000
_cell.angle_alpha   90.00
_cell.angle_beta   90.00
_cell.angle_gamma   90.00
#
_symmetry.space_group_name_H-M   'P 1'
#
loop_
_entity.id
_entity.type
_entity.pdbx_description
1 polymer ?
#
loop_
_entity_poly.entity_id
_entity_poly.type
_entity_poly.pdbx_seq_one_letter_code
_entity_poly.pdbx_strand_id
1 'polypeptide(L)'
;LPYKTLDDNRRPTLIICNGDAGNMSYQQISLAYLYAANGFNVVTFDWRGFGESSEFEMDTDYLCYTEMLTDYDAVIKAVCKDKVVDKKQIYTMGWSTGAYLTMIAAHNNKAVKGCILSGTPSSFEDAIPHLVKVHPKGKTEANLLVPDDFPRRKMPSLIAPKFRKDILLVVGSEDNRTPLWMSEKIYNALPEGINKKLSIYEGAGHGGTEFPFFVDWERWAEETIGFMTF
;
A
#
# COMPACT_ATOMS: atom_id res chain seq x y z
N LEU A 1 -11.05 -4.59 13.49
CA LEU A 1 -11.72 -4.64 14.81
C LEU A 1 -11.11 -3.57 15.70
N PRO A 2 -11.89 -2.66 16.29
CA PRO A 2 -11.34 -1.75 17.27
C PRO A 2 -10.81 -2.58 18.45
N TYR A 3 -9.53 -2.53 18.70
CA TYR A 3 -8.96 -3.08 19.92
C TYR A 3 -9.48 -2.23 21.08
N LYS A 4 -10.49 -2.71 21.80
CA LYS A 4 -10.90 -2.08 23.04
C LYS A 4 -9.80 -2.30 24.08
N THR A 5 -8.87 -1.37 24.17
CA THR A 5 -8.03 -1.27 25.36
C THR A 5 -8.90 -0.83 26.52
N LEU A 6 -8.57 -1.33 27.69
CA LEU A 6 -9.19 -0.89 28.97
C LEU A 6 -8.70 0.52 29.38
N ASP A 7 -7.93 1.19 28.51
CA ASP A 7 -7.42 2.54 28.72
C ASP A 7 -7.94 3.50 27.63
N ASP A 8 -8.12 4.77 27.98
CA ASP A 8 -8.55 5.84 27.08
C ASP A 8 -7.39 6.39 26.22
N ASN A 9 -6.26 5.70 26.16
CA ASN A 9 -5.08 6.19 25.44
C ASN A 9 -5.28 6.13 23.94
N ARG A 10 -5.00 7.23 23.26
CA ARG A 10 -4.95 7.29 21.81
C ARG A 10 -3.73 6.54 21.31
N ARG A 11 -3.89 5.76 20.25
CA ARG A 11 -2.83 4.92 19.69
C ARG A 11 -2.51 5.29 18.27
N PRO A 12 -1.27 5.04 17.83
CA PRO A 12 -0.92 5.07 16.42
C PRO A 12 -1.87 4.16 15.63
N THR A 13 -2.24 4.58 14.45
CA THR A 13 -3.20 3.85 13.62
C THR A 13 -2.60 3.52 12.26
N LEU A 14 -2.68 2.26 11.88
CA LEU A 14 -2.28 1.78 10.56
C LEU A 14 -3.52 1.41 9.74
N ILE A 15 -3.63 2.01 8.56
CA ILE A 15 -4.64 1.65 7.55
C ILE A 15 -3.98 0.75 6.53
N ILE A 16 -4.47 -0.47 6.37
CA ILE A 16 -3.93 -1.46 5.44
C ILE A 16 -4.90 -1.61 4.27
N CYS A 17 -4.42 -1.41 3.06
CA CYS A 17 -5.20 -1.63 1.86
C CYS A 17 -4.71 -2.82 1.05
N ASN A 18 -5.63 -3.47 0.36
CA ASN A 18 -5.36 -4.64 -0.47
C ASN A 18 -4.67 -4.26 -1.79
N GLY A 19 -4.08 -5.26 -2.45
CA GLY A 19 -3.62 -5.19 -3.84
C GLY A 19 -4.80 -5.13 -4.83
N ASP A 20 -4.61 -5.75 -5.98
CA ASP A 20 -5.56 -5.68 -7.11
C ASP A 20 -6.72 -6.69 -7.04
N ALA A 21 -6.66 -7.67 -6.18
CA ALA A 21 -7.64 -8.74 -6.13
C ALA A 21 -7.89 -9.24 -4.70
N GLY A 22 -9.09 -9.72 -4.49
CA GLY A 22 -9.50 -10.30 -3.22
C GLY A 22 -9.98 -9.28 -2.20
N ASN A 23 -10.38 -9.79 -1.07
CA ASN A 23 -10.84 -9.02 0.08
C ASN A 23 -9.83 -9.03 1.23
N MET A 24 -10.16 -8.36 2.33
CA MET A 24 -9.28 -8.22 3.50
C MET A 24 -8.83 -9.55 4.12
N SER A 25 -9.52 -10.66 3.85
CA SER A 25 -9.14 -11.98 4.39
C SER A 25 -7.88 -12.56 3.75
N TYR A 26 -7.44 -12.03 2.60
CA TYR A 26 -6.30 -12.58 1.87
C TYR A 26 -4.98 -12.44 2.63
N GLN A 27 -4.54 -11.22 2.93
CA GLN A 27 -3.29 -10.98 3.67
C GLN A 27 -3.45 -9.94 4.80
N GLN A 28 -4.41 -9.04 4.68
CA GLN A 28 -4.57 -7.92 5.59
C GLN A 28 -4.83 -8.36 7.03
N ILE A 29 -5.61 -9.42 7.24
CA ILE A 29 -5.95 -9.90 8.59
C ILE A 29 -4.71 -10.41 9.33
N SER A 30 -3.82 -11.15 8.65
CA SER A 30 -2.56 -11.62 9.26
C SER A 30 -1.68 -10.45 9.68
N LEU A 31 -1.53 -9.45 8.81
CA LEU A 31 -0.82 -8.22 9.13
C LEU A 31 -1.51 -7.44 10.27
N ALA A 32 -2.84 -7.39 10.27
CA ALA A 32 -3.60 -6.69 11.30
C ALA A 32 -3.35 -7.28 12.70
N TYR A 33 -3.27 -8.60 12.83
CA TYR A 33 -2.94 -9.24 14.11
C TYR A 33 -1.56 -8.85 14.60
N LEU A 34 -0.56 -8.84 13.71
CA LEU A 34 0.80 -8.42 14.06
C LEU A 34 0.82 -7.02 14.68
N TYR A 35 0.24 -6.05 13.99
CA TYR A 35 0.28 -4.66 14.45
C TYR A 35 -0.62 -4.41 15.66
N ALA A 36 -1.79 -5.04 15.72
CA ALA A 36 -2.66 -4.92 16.89
C ALA A 36 -2.00 -5.47 18.16
N ALA A 37 -1.29 -6.59 18.06
CA ALA A 37 -0.51 -7.16 19.17
C ALA A 37 0.63 -6.24 19.62
N ASN A 38 1.11 -5.34 18.74
CA ASN A 38 2.16 -4.36 19.03
C ASN A 38 1.62 -2.96 19.37
N GLY A 39 0.35 -2.84 19.72
CA GLY A 39 -0.23 -1.62 20.29
C GLY A 39 -0.75 -0.61 19.28
N PHE A 40 -0.91 -0.97 18.01
CA PHE A 40 -1.52 -0.12 17.00
C PHE A 40 -3.04 -0.34 16.92
N ASN A 41 -3.78 0.72 16.62
CA ASN A 41 -5.07 0.52 15.99
C ASN A 41 -4.83 0.10 14.55
N VAL A 42 -5.58 -0.89 14.07
CA VAL A 42 -5.47 -1.34 12.69
C VAL A 42 -6.83 -1.24 12.01
N VAL A 43 -6.83 -0.67 10.84
CA VAL A 43 -8.01 -0.55 9.98
C VAL A 43 -7.73 -1.30 8.69
N THR A 44 -8.51 -2.31 8.41
CA THR A 44 -8.58 -3.00 7.13
C THR A 44 -9.89 -2.64 6.43
N PHE A 45 -9.88 -2.61 5.12
CA PHE A 45 -11.09 -2.34 4.34
C PHE A 45 -11.03 -3.04 2.99
N ASP A 46 -12.20 -3.31 2.45
CA ASP A 46 -12.36 -3.81 1.10
C ASP A 46 -12.73 -2.66 0.16
N TRP A 47 -12.11 -2.63 -1.01
CA TRP A 47 -12.53 -1.76 -2.08
C TRP A 47 -13.99 -2.05 -2.47
N ARG A 48 -14.71 -1.05 -3.00
CA ARG A 48 -16.00 -1.31 -3.65
C ARG A 48 -15.85 -2.45 -4.66
N GLY A 49 -16.88 -3.27 -4.78
CA GLY A 49 -16.86 -4.48 -5.60
C GLY A 49 -16.19 -5.70 -4.96
N PHE A 50 -15.58 -5.57 -3.78
CA PHE A 50 -14.97 -6.67 -3.04
C PHE A 50 -15.58 -6.88 -1.67
N GLY A 51 -15.53 -8.12 -1.18
CA GLY A 51 -15.98 -8.50 0.16
C GLY A 51 -17.43 -8.11 0.43
N GLU A 52 -17.65 -7.42 1.53
CA GLU A 52 -18.98 -6.89 1.94
C GLU A 52 -19.15 -5.39 1.62
N SER A 53 -18.19 -4.80 0.85
CA SER A 53 -18.33 -3.43 0.36
C SER A 53 -19.41 -3.30 -0.70
N SER A 54 -19.83 -2.07 -1.01
CA SER A 54 -20.89 -1.82 -1.99
C SER A 54 -20.58 -2.47 -3.34
N GLU A 55 -21.61 -2.94 -4.01
CA GLU A 55 -21.50 -3.47 -5.37
C GLU A 55 -20.87 -2.43 -6.30
N PHE A 56 -20.03 -2.91 -7.20
CA PHE A 56 -19.37 -2.10 -8.21
C PHE A 56 -19.06 -3.01 -9.41
N GLU A 57 -19.49 -2.60 -10.58
CA GLU A 57 -19.21 -3.33 -11.80
C GLU A 57 -17.73 -3.16 -12.17
N MET A 58 -17.01 -4.29 -12.21
CA MET A 58 -15.58 -4.30 -12.52
C MET A 58 -15.30 -5.10 -13.77
N ASP A 59 -14.48 -4.53 -14.63
CA ASP A 59 -13.89 -5.22 -15.76
C ASP A 59 -12.47 -5.67 -15.39
N THR A 60 -12.18 -6.95 -15.55
CA THR A 60 -10.90 -7.56 -15.20
C THR A 60 -9.74 -7.11 -16.10
N ASP A 61 -10.03 -6.38 -17.17
CA ASP A 61 -9.00 -5.79 -18.02
C ASP A 61 -8.45 -4.47 -17.47
N TYR A 62 -9.10 -3.88 -16.47
CA TYR A 62 -8.61 -2.69 -15.81
C TYR A 62 -7.66 -3.02 -14.65
N LEU A 63 -6.55 -2.29 -14.58
CA LEU A 63 -5.57 -2.39 -13.48
C LEU A 63 -6.05 -1.72 -12.19
N CYS A 64 -6.94 -0.76 -12.29
CA CYS A 64 -7.48 -0.01 -11.17
C CYS A 64 -8.74 0.74 -11.58
N TYR A 65 -9.38 1.36 -10.59
CA TYR A 65 -10.50 2.29 -10.80
C TYR A 65 -10.23 3.58 -10.04
N THR A 66 -10.64 4.70 -10.62
CA THR A 66 -10.46 6.04 -10.03
C THR A 66 -11.20 6.15 -8.69
N GLU A 67 -12.33 5.46 -8.56
CA GLU A 67 -13.15 5.38 -7.35
C GLU A 67 -12.40 4.80 -6.15
N MET A 68 -11.39 3.94 -6.36
CA MET A 68 -10.56 3.41 -5.28
C MET A 68 -9.83 4.52 -4.51
N LEU A 69 -9.45 5.61 -5.17
CA LEU A 69 -8.89 6.78 -4.50
C LEU A 69 -9.94 7.49 -3.64
N THR A 70 -11.19 7.52 -4.08
CA THR A 70 -12.32 8.06 -3.30
C THR A 70 -12.61 7.21 -2.06
N ASP A 71 -12.57 5.88 -2.22
CA ASP A 71 -12.76 4.94 -1.11
C ASP A 71 -11.66 5.12 -0.06
N TYR A 72 -10.40 5.20 -0.50
CA TYR A 72 -9.28 5.40 0.42
C TYR A 72 -9.40 6.72 1.19
N ASP A 73 -9.77 7.78 0.51
CA ASP A 73 -9.98 9.10 1.11
C ASP A 73 -11.13 9.07 2.15
N ALA A 74 -12.19 8.33 1.87
CA ALA A 74 -13.31 8.12 2.80
C ALA A 74 -12.87 7.35 4.05
N VAL A 75 -12.05 6.30 3.89
CA VAL A 75 -11.49 5.53 5.01
C VAL A 75 -10.61 6.42 5.88
N ILE A 76 -9.66 7.17 5.30
CA ILE A 76 -8.80 8.10 6.06
C ILE A 76 -9.63 9.13 6.82
N LYS A 77 -10.66 9.70 6.18
CA LYS A 77 -11.57 10.67 6.83
C LYS A 77 -12.36 10.05 7.98
N ALA A 78 -12.78 8.80 7.87
CA ALA A 78 -13.47 8.08 8.94
C ALA A 78 -12.52 7.83 10.12
N VAL A 79 -11.31 7.34 9.85
CA VAL A 79 -10.25 7.11 10.86
C VAL A 79 -9.93 8.40 11.62
N CYS A 80 -9.82 9.53 10.94
CA CYS A 80 -9.54 10.82 11.57
C CYS A 80 -10.65 11.29 12.55
N LYS A 81 -11.86 10.73 12.46
CA LYS A 81 -12.97 11.07 13.37
C LYS A 81 -13.01 10.18 14.60
N ASP A 82 -12.34 9.05 14.59
CA ASP A 82 -12.38 8.12 15.71
C ASP A 82 -11.59 8.68 16.91
N LYS A 83 -12.15 8.45 18.10
CA LYS A 83 -11.62 8.98 19.37
C LYS A 83 -10.39 8.23 19.86
N VAL A 84 -10.23 6.95 19.46
CA VAL A 84 -9.10 6.12 19.87
C VAL A 84 -7.85 6.34 19.02
N VAL A 85 -7.97 7.14 17.95
CA VAL A 85 -6.88 7.43 17.01
C VAL A 85 -6.02 8.59 17.49
N ASP A 86 -4.71 8.38 17.55
CA ASP A 86 -3.75 9.48 17.61
C ASP A 86 -3.61 10.11 16.22
N LYS A 87 -4.24 11.27 16.04
CA LYS A 87 -4.29 11.97 14.75
C LYS A 87 -2.92 12.45 14.23
N LYS A 88 -1.89 12.40 15.06
CA LYS A 88 -0.51 12.71 14.65
C LYS A 88 0.26 11.49 14.17
N GLN A 89 -0.30 10.30 14.38
CA GLN A 89 0.34 9.02 14.08
C GLN A 89 -0.58 8.11 13.27
N ILE A 90 -1.02 8.60 12.11
CA ILE A 90 -1.78 7.83 11.13
C ILE A 90 -0.82 7.42 10.01
N TYR A 91 -0.70 6.11 9.81
CA TYR A 91 0.11 5.51 8.76
C TYR A 91 -0.76 4.72 7.80
N THR A 92 -0.28 4.55 6.59
CA THR A 92 -0.95 3.77 5.55
C THR A 92 -0.01 2.71 5.01
N MET A 93 -0.56 1.54 4.66
CA MET A 93 0.21 0.43 4.09
C MET A 93 -0.56 -0.16 2.90
N GLY A 94 0.19 -0.56 1.88
CA GLY A 94 -0.38 -1.26 0.75
C GLY A 94 0.69 -2.00 -0.06
N TRP A 95 0.23 -2.93 -0.90
CA TRP A 95 1.13 -3.64 -1.82
C TRP A 95 0.56 -3.68 -3.22
N SER A 96 1.42 -3.82 -4.25
CA SER A 96 1.03 -3.88 -5.65
C SER A 96 0.17 -2.68 -6.06
N THR A 97 -1.02 -2.89 -6.61
CA THR A 97 -2.01 -1.83 -6.89
C THR A 97 -2.31 -1.00 -5.64
N GLY A 98 -2.49 -1.64 -4.49
CA GLY A 98 -2.67 -0.95 -3.22
C GLY A 98 -1.48 -0.08 -2.82
N ALA A 99 -0.25 -0.41 -3.23
CA ALA A 99 0.92 0.39 -2.89
C ALA A 99 0.91 1.77 -3.56
N TYR A 100 0.67 1.84 -4.87
CA TYR A 100 0.61 3.16 -5.52
C TYR A 100 -0.62 3.97 -5.10
N LEU A 101 -1.77 3.30 -4.88
CA LEU A 101 -2.95 3.98 -4.32
C LEU A 101 -2.66 4.53 -2.92
N THR A 102 -1.94 3.78 -2.09
CA THR A 102 -1.48 4.23 -0.76
C THR A 102 -0.57 5.45 -0.84
N MET A 103 0.40 5.46 -1.75
CA MET A 103 1.27 6.63 -1.92
C MET A 103 0.51 7.87 -2.38
N ILE A 104 -0.43 7.71 -3.31
CA ILE A 104 -1.31 8.79 -3.77
C ILE A 104 -2.18 9.31 -2.63
N ALA A 105 -2.81 8.42 -1.86
CA ALA A 105 -3.64 8.77 -0.72
C ALA A 105 -2.84 9.52 0.36
N ALA A 106 -1.64 9.03 0.70
CA ALA A 106 -0.74 9.68 1.64
C ALA A 106 -0.30 11.06 1.15
N HIS A 107 0.04 11.20 -0.15
CA HIS A 107 0.42 12.48 -0.76
C HIS A 107 -0.71 13.52 -0.68
N ASN A 108 -1.95 13.09 -0.90
CA ASN A 108 -3.10 13.98 -0.90
C ASN A 108 -3.61 14.33 0.52
N ASN A 109 -3.30 13.53 1.54
CA ASN A 109 -3.87 13.65 2.87
C ASN A 109 -2.87 14.17 3.90
N LYS A 110 -3.15 15.34 4.47
CA LYS A 110 -2.30 15.96 5.50
C LYS A 110 -2.28 15.16 6.80
N ALA A 111 -3.32 14.40 7.09
CA ALA A 111 -3.42 13.61 8.32
C ALA A 111 -2.48 12.39 8.34
N VAL A 112 -2.08 11.89 7.17
CA VAL A 112 -1.16 10.76 7.08
C VAL A 112 0.26 11.23 7.36
N LYS A 113 0.94 10.59 8.34
CA LYS A 113 2.33 10.85 8.72
C LYS A 113 3.30 10.16 7.77
N GLY A 114 3.05 8.89 7.47
CA GLY A 114 3.92 8.10 6.61
C GLY A 114 3.22 6.91 5.96
N CYS A 115 3.90 6.27 5.03
CA CYS A 115 3.38 5.10 4.33
C CYS A 115 4.41 3.99 4.16
N ILE A 116 3.91 2.74 4.13
CA ILE A 116 4.67 1.53 3.87
C ILE A 116 4.15 0.92 2.56
N LEU A 117 5.03 0.76 1.60
CA LEU A 117 4.68 0.35 0.24
C LEU A 117 5.46 -0.89 -0.13
N SER A 118 4.78 -1.98 -0.49
CA SER A 118 5.43 -3.22 -0.91
C SER A 118 5.12 -3.56 -2.36
N GLY A 119 6.14 -3.95 -3.14
CA GLY A 119 5.99 -4.32 -4.54
C GLY A 119 5.31 -3.22 -5.36
N THR A 120 5.90 -2.03 -5.39
CA THR A 120 5.25 -0.81 -5.88
C THR A 120 5.55 -0.54 -7.35
N PRO A 121 4.54 -0.51 -8.24
CA PRO A 121 4.71 0.01 -9.59
C PRO A 121 5.18 1.47 -9.58
N SER A 122 6.23 1.80 -10.33
CA SER A 122 6.76 3.17 -10.40
C SER A 122 5.85 4.11 -11.20
N SER A 123 5.35 3.63 -12.33
CA SER A 123 4.36 4.29 -13.19
C SER A 123 3.64 3.25 -14.05
N PHE A 124 2.57 3.62 -14.73
CA PHE A 124 1.91 2.72 -15.69
C PHE A 124 2.76 2.51 -16.94
N GLU A 125 3.51 3.51 -17.35
CA GLU A 125 4.43 3.43 -18.49
C GLU A 125 5.57 2.43 -18.24
N ASP A 126 5.98 2.25 -16.99
CA ASP A 126 6.96 1.23 -16.59
C ASP A 126 6.30 -0.14 -16.38
N ALA A 127 5.15 -0.17 -15.70
CA ALA A 127 4.51 -1.41 -15.25
C ALA A 127 3.84 -2.17 -16.39
N ILE A 128 3.07 -1.51 -17.26
CA ILE A 128 2.27 -2.19 -18.30
C ILE A 128 3.15 -2.97 -19.27
N PRO A 129 4.18 -2.40 -19.90
CA PRO A 129 5.06 -3.15 -20.80
C PRO A 129 5.80 -4.28 -20.10
N HIS A 130 6.10 -4.14 -18.81
CA HIS A 130 6.73 -5.19 -18.02
C HIS A 130 5.75 -6.32 -17.71
N LEU A 131 4.54 -6.02 -17.26
CA LEU A 131 3.50 -6.99 -16.95
C LEU A 131 3.09 -7.82 -18.17
N VAL A 132 3.03 -7.21 -19.37
CA VAL A 132 2.80 -7.94 -20.64
C VAL A 132 3.83 -9.05 -20.84
N LYS A 133 5.09 -8.81 -20.48
CA LYS A 133 6.19 -9.79 -20.65
C LYS A 133 6.17 -10.90 -19.63
N VAL A 134 5.80 -10.61 -18.39
CA VAL A 134 5.97 -11.54 -17.26
C VAL A 134 4.66 -12.14 -16.76
N HIS A 135 3.51 -11.67 -17.23
CA HIS A 135 2.22 -12.14 -16.72
C HIS A 135 1.96 -13.60 -17.15
N PRO A 136 1.75 -14.54 -16.20
CA PRO A 136 1.66 -15.97 -16.52
C PRO A 136 0.49 -16.35 -17.45
N LYS A 137 -0.53 -15.51 -17.55
CA LYS A 137 -1.71 -15.72 -18.39
C LYS A 137 -1.62 -15.05 -19.76
N GLY A 138 -0.45 -14.55 -20.16
CA GLY A 138 -0.25 -13.95 -21.47
C GLY A 138 -1.11 -12.70 -21.71
N LYS A 139 -1.23 -11.83 -20.70
CA LYS A 139 -1.95 -10.55 -20.86
C LYS A 139 -1.27 -9.68 -21.92
N THR A 140 -2.08 -8.92 -22.63
CA THR A 140 -1.64 -7.88 -23.58
C THR A 140 -1.92 -6.50 -23.00
N GLU A 141 -1.46 -5.43 -23.64
CA GLU A 141 -1.79 -4.06 -23.20
C GLU A 141 -3.32 -3.83 -23.17
N ALA A 142 -4.08 -4.48 -24.05
CA ALA A 142 -5.54 -4.39 -24.06
C ALA A 142 -6.22 -4.99 -22.81
N ASN A 143 -5.49 -5.81 -22.04
CA ASN A 143 -5.95 -6.42 -20.79
C ASN A 143 -5.30 -5.76 -19.55
N LEU A 144 -4.69 -4.61 -19.71
CA LEU A 144 -4.02 -3.85 -18.65
C LEU A 144 -4.43 -2.36 -18.76
N LEU A 145 -5.75 -2.14 -18.82
CA LEU A 145 -6.33 -0.82 -19.04
C LEU A 145 -6.23 0.03 -17.76
N VAL A 146 -6.19 1.32 -17.97
CA VAL A 146 -6.25 2.34 -16.91
C VAL A 146 -7.35 3.32 -17.29
N PRO A 147 -8.29 3.65 -16.39
CA PRO A 147 -9.34 4.61 -16.67
C PRO A 147 -8.78 5.96 -17.16
N ASP A 148 -9.47 6.59 -18.09
CA ASP A 148 -9.02 7.88 -18.66
C ASP A 148 -8.99 9.00 -17.62
N ASP A 149 -9.87 8.95 -16.63
CA ASP A 149 -9.97 9.91 -15.54
C ASP A 149 -9.02 9.60 -14.38
N PHE A 150 -8.30 8.46 -14.40
CA PHE A 150 -7.31 8.15 -13.38
C PHE A 150 -6.15 9.16 -13.42
N PRO A 151 -5.76 9.73 -12.28
CA PRO A 151 -4.73 10.77 -12.24
C PRO A 151 -3.32 10.20 -12.46
N ARG A 152 -2.99 9.74 -13.67
CA ARG A 152 -1.71 9.10 -14.03
C ARG A 152 -0.49 9.90 -13.58
N ARG A 153 -0.60 11.25 -13.55
CA ARG A 153 0.47 12.14 -13.08
C ARG A 153 0.76 12.01 -11.57
N LYS A 154 -0.08 11.26 -10.85
CA LYS A 154 0.12 10.97 -9.42
C LYS A 154 0.76 9.60 -9.15
N MET A 155 1.18 8.89 -10.19
CA MET A 155 1.91 7.64 -9.99
C MET A 155 3.22 7.86 -9.21
N PRO A 156 3.68 6.86 -8.45
CA PRO A 156 4.74 6.99 -7.45
C PRO A 156 5.98 7.74 -7.91
N SER A 157 6.59 7.35 -9.04
CA SER A 157 7.80 8.03 -9.51
C SER A 157 7.59 9.48 -9.91
N LEU A 158 6.35 9.86 -10.28
CA LEU A 158 5.99 11.22 -10.72
C LEU A 158 5.70 12.16 -9.55
N ILE A 159 5.21 11.62 -8.42
CA ILE A 159 4.98 12.42 -7.20
C ILE A 159 6.16 12.37 -6.23
N ALA A 160 7.04 11.38 -6.34
CA ALA A 160 8.18 11.20 -5.44
C ALA A 160 9.01 12.49 -5.24
N PRO A 161 9.35 13.31 -6.25
CA PRO A 161 10.12 14.55 -6.03
C PRO A 161 9.44 15.57 -5.12
N LYS A 162 8.11 15.48 -5.02
CA LYS A 162 7.27 16.38 -4.20
C LYS A 162 6.70 15.72 -2.95
N PHE A 163 7.04 14.45 -2.72
CA PHE A 163 6.56 13.71 -1.56
C PHE A 163 7.19 14.28 -0.27
N ARG A 164 6.38 14.42 0.79
CA ARG A 164 6.80 15.10 2.04
C ARG A 164 6.38 14.32 3.28
N LYS A 165 6.20 13.01 3.12
CA LYS A 165 5.83 12.09 4.20
C LYS A 165 6.95 11.09 4.42
N ASP A 166 6.98 10.47 5.59
CA ASP A 166 7.86 9.32 5.83
C ASP A 166 7.46 8.17 4.90
N ILE A 167 8.43 7.42 4.40
CA ILE A 167 8.16 6.33 3.46
C ILE A 167 9.12 5.16 3.65
N LEU A 168 8.55 3.97 3.79
CA LEU A 168 9.26 2.70 3.72
C LEU A 168 8.83 1.97 2.44
N LEU A 169 9.77 1.77 1.54
CA LEU A 169 9.59 0.91 0.36
C LEU A 169 10.12 -0.49 0.68
N VAL A 170 9.32 -1.50 0.43
CA VAL A 170 9.68 -2.91 0.60
C VAL A 170 9.55 -3.61 -0.75
N VAL A 171 10.53 -4.44 -1.10
CA VAL A 171 10.49 -5.20 -2.35
C VAL A 171 11.24 -6.52 -2.20
N GLY A 172 10.72 -7.56 -2.84
CA GLY A 172 11.44 -8.83 -2.96
C GLY A 172 12.49 -8.76 -4.06
N SER A 173 13.66 -9.39 -3.85
CA SER A 173 14.71 -9.43 -4.88
C SER A 173 14.28 -10.21 -6.12
N GLU A 174 13.32 -11.13 -5.97
CA GLU A 174 12.76 -11.96 -7.04
C GLU A 174 11.36 -11.52 -7.49
N ASP A 175 10.95 -10.31 -7.11
CA ASP A 175 9.68 -9.74 -7.58
C ASP A 175 9.73 -9.52 -9.10
N ASN A 176 9.06 -10.38 -9.83
CA ASN A 176 9.02 -10.33 -11.28
C ASN A 176 7.85 -9.50 -11.84
N ARG A 177 6.95 -8.99 -11.02
CA ARG A 177 5.83 -8.13 -11.44
C ARG A 177 6.14 -6.65 -11.27
N THR A 178 6.73 -6.32 -10.12
CA THR A 178 7.21 -4.97 -9.80
C THR A 178 8.65 -5.05 -9.32
N PRO A 179 9.58 -5.33 -10.26
CA PRO A 179 10.96 -5.62 -9.92
C PRO A 179 11.64 -4.48 -9.18
N LEU A 180 12.71 -4.81 -8.47
CA LEU A 180 13.49 -3.92 -7.60
C LEU A 180 13.73 -2.54 -8.20
N TRP A 181 14.08 -2.46 -9.49
CA TRP A 181 14.38 -1.19 -10.16
C TRP A 181 13.22 -0.19 -10.14
N MET A 182 11.95 -0.65 -10.07
CA MET A 182 10.79 0.25 -9.92
C MET A 182 10.79 0.92 -8.56
N SER A 183 11.08 0.17 -7.49
CA SER A 183 11.22 0.73 -6.14
C SER A 183 12.43 1.64 -6.02
N GLU A 184 13.57 1.30 -6.64
CA GLU A 184 14.76 2.15 -6.72
C GLU A 184 14.48 3.46 -7.47
N LYS A 185 13.73 3.40 -8.58
CA LYS A 185 13.32 4.60 -9.32
C LYS A 185 12.51 5.56 -8.46
N ILE A 186 11.57 5.04 -7.65
CA ILE A 186 10.80 5.84 -6.69
C ILE A 186 11.74 6.41 -5.62
N TYR A 187 12.54 5.56 -4.97
CA TYR A 187 13.42 5.92 -3.87
C TYR A 187 14.42 7.01 -4.24
N ASN A 188 15.05 6.89 -5.40
CA ASN A 188 16.03 7.85 -5.90
C ASN A 188 15.41 9.22 -6.26
N ALA A 189 14.11 9.25 -6.57
CA ALA A 189 13.38 10.47 -6.83
C ALA A 189 12.86 11.18 -5.56
N LEU A 190 12.85 10.48 -4.40
CA LEU A 190 12.40 11.06 -3.13
C LEU A 190 13.40 12.10 -2.60
N PRO A 191 12.93 13.20 -1.99
CA PRO A 191 13.81 14.22 -1.44
C PRO A 191 14.61 13.70 -0.23
N GLU A 192 15.78 14.28 0.01
CA GLU A 192 16.66 13.90 1.13
C GLU A 192 16.12 14.33 2.52
N GLY A 193 15.23 15.29 2.57
CA GLY A 193 14.73 15.86 3.83
C GLY A 193 13.58 15.10 4.50
N ILE A 194 13.27 13.87 4.07
CA ILE A 194 12.25 13.02 4.67
C ILE A 194 12.86 11.71 5.21
N ASN A 195 12.18 11.09 6.18
CA ASN A 195 12.56 9.75 6.60
C ASN A 195 12.16 8.75 5.50
N LYS A 196 13.16 8.23 4.77
CA LYS A 196 12.97 7.30 3.66
C LYS A 196 13.86 6.08 3.81
N LYS A 197 13.29 4.90 3.56
CA LYS A 197 14.02 3.62 3.55
C LYS A 197 13.57 2.78 2.37
N LEU A 198 14.53 2.08 1.75
CA LEU A 198 14.29 0.98 0.81
C LEU A 198 14.79 -0.32 1.44
N SER A 199 13.90 -1.28 1.60
CA SER A 199 14.19 -2.58 2.19
C SER A 199 14.01 -3.68 1.15
N ILE A 200 15.10 -4.40 0.87
CA ILE A 200 15.13 -5.48 -0.11
C ILE A 200 15.14 -6.82 0.65
N TYR A 201 14.18 -7.67 0.34
CA TYR A 201 14.04 -9.01 0.93
C TYR A 201 14.57 -10.05 -0.06
N GLU A 202 15.71 -10.63 0.26
CA GLU A 202 16.37 -11.62 -0.60
C GLU A 202 15.50 -12.89 -0.73
N GLY A 203 15.34 -13.36 -1.98
CA GLY A 203 14.52 -14.52 -2.32
C GLY A 203 13.01 -14.29 -2.25
N ALA A 204 12.56 -13.12 -1.81
CA ALA A 204 11.14 -12.82 -1.80
C ALA A 204 10.64 -12.40 -3.19
N GLY A 205 9.40 -12.81 -3.50
CA GLY A 205 8.69 -12.45 -4.73
C GLY A 205 7.60 -11.42 -4.52
N HIS A 206 6.64 -11.36 -5.48
CA HIS A 206 5.60 -10.33 -5.47
C HIS A 206 4.47 -10.58 -4.46
N GLY A 207 4.12 -11.82 -4.18
CA GLY A 207 2.95 -12.14 -3.34
C GLY A 207 2.81 -13.62 -3.04
N GLY A 208 1.68 -14.02 -2.46
CA GLY A 208 1.49 -15.38 -1.97
C GLY A 208 2.47 -15.71 -0.85
N THR A 209 2.98 -16.94 -0.82
CA THR A 209 3.98 -17.39 0.16
C THR A 209 5.35 -16.75 -0.01
N GLU A 210 5.61 -16.14 -1.18
CA GLU A 210 6.85 -15.43 -1.50
C GLU A 210 6.82 -13.96 -1.08
N PHE A 211 5.68 -13.47 -0.59
CA PHE A 211 5.56 -12.09 -0.13
C PHE A 211 6.56 -11.81 1.01
N PRO A 212 7.27 -10.67 1.04
CA PRO A 212 8.30 -10.37 2.03
C PRO A 212 7.93 -10.68 3.48
N PHE A 213 6.69 -10.41 3.89
CA PHE A 213 6.19 -10.75 5.23
C PHE A 213 6.25 -12.25 5.54
N PHE A 214 5.99 -13.13 4.57
CA PHE A 214 6.02 -14.57 4.80
C PHE A 214 7.42 -15.16 4.67
N VAL A 215 8.31 -14.50 3.94
CA VAL A 215 9.71 -14.92 3.79
C VAL A 215 10.51 -14.62 5.05
N ASP A 216 10.31 -13.44 5.65
CA ASP A 216 11.01 -13.03 6.88
C ASP A 216 10.09 -12.13 7.72
N TRP A 217 9.18 -12.74 8.46
CA TRP A 217 8.19 -12.02 9.26
C TRP A 217 8.79 -11.27 10.44
N GLU A 218 9.91 -11.75 11.01
CA GLU A 218 10.58 -11.08 12.14
C GLU A 218 11.21 -9.77 11.67
N ARG A 219 11.95 -9.80 10.61
CA ARG A 219 12.53 -8.62 9.97
C ARG A 219 11.43 -7.65 9.50
N TRP A 220 10.35 -8.18 8.91
CA TRP A 220 9.19 -7.37 8.50
C TRP A 220 8.61 -6.62 9.70
N ALA A 221 8.38 -7.32 10.82
CA ALA A 221 7.84 -6.72 12.04
C ALA A 221 8.78 -5.64 12.60
N GLU A 222 10.06 -5.95 12.74
CA GLU A 222 11.08 -5.00 13.22
C GLU A 222 11.13 -3.74 12.37
N GLU A 223 11.24 -3.87 11.05
CA GLU A 223 11.38 -2.74 10.15
C GLU A 223 10.12 -1.89 10.06
N THR A 224 8.94 -2.50 9.96
CA THR A 224 7.68 -1.75 9.78
C THR A 224 7.19 -1.13 11.07
N ILE A 225 7.30 -1.82 12.20
CA ILE A 225 6.97 -1.26 13.52
C ILE A 225 7.97 -0.18 13.89
N GLY A 226 9.28 -0.45 13.72
CA GLY A 226 10.32 0.54 13.94
C GLY A 226 10.08 1.82 13.13
N PHE A 227 9.74 1.70 11.84
CA PHE A 227 9.42 2.85 11.00
C PHE A 227 8.26 3.71 11.52
N MET A 228 7.26 3.11 12.15
CA MET A 228 6.08 3.82 12.66
C MET A 228 6.26 4.38 14.09
N THR A 229 7.29 3.98 14.80
CA THR A 229 7.52 4.36 16.22
C THR A 229 8.57 5.46 16.42
N PHE A 230 9.22 5.89 15.34
CA PHE A 230 10.22 6.98 15.36
C PHE A 230 9.68 8.34 14.86
#